data_852abad51b5941027c5cb60515e27f38
#
_entry.id   852abad51b5941027c5cb60515e27f38
#
_cell.length_a   1.000
_cell.length_b   1.000
_cell.length_c   1.000
_cell.angle_alpha   90.00
_cell.angle_beta   90.00
_cell.angle_gamma   90.00
#
_symmetry.space_group_name_H-M   'P 1'
#
loop_
_entity.id
_entity.type
_entity.pdbx_description
1 polymer ?
#
loop_
_entity_poly.entity_id
_entity_poly.type
_entity_poly.pdbx_seq_one_letter_code
_entity_poly.pdbx_strand_id
1 'polypeptide(L)'
;MWKEKVQEYESQIIEDLNGLLSIKSVRDDSQASEEAPVGPGPREALDYMYKIAQRDGFSTHDVDHIAGRIEAGQGEDVLGILCHVDVVPAGDGWDSDPFKPVVTDDAIVARGTLDDKGPTIAAYYAVKILNEMNVDWKKRIHIIIGTDEESDWKCTERYFKTEEMPALGFAPDAEFPAIHGEKGITTFDLVQNVSSHHTDHSEAKLLSFKSGQRYNMVP
;
A
#
# COMPACT_ATOMS: atom_id res chain seq x y z
N MET A 1 15.93 -23.97 9.80
CA MET A 1 16.47 -22.69 10.32
C MET A 1 15.55 -21.51 9.98
N TRP A 2 15.39 -21.05 8.71
CA TRP A 2 14.52 -19.90 8.40
C TRP A 2 13.03 -20.16 8.67
N LYS A 3 12.49 -21.31 8.20
CA LYS A 3 11.09 -21.67 8.43
C LYS A 3 10.73 -21.74 9.92
N GLU A 4 11.58 -22.29 10.72
CA GLU A 4 11.40 -22.39 12.18
C GLU A 4 11.35 -20.99 12.80
N LYS A 5 12.24 -20.08 12.37
CA LYS A 5 12.23 -18.70 12.83
C LYS A 5 10.95 -17.97 12.45
N VAL A 6 10.49 -18.09 11.22
CA VAL A 6 9.21 -17.49 10.78
C VAL A 6 8.04 -18.06 11.60
N GLN A 7 8.04 -19.38 11.89
CA GLN A 7 7.00 -20.02 12.71
C GLN A 7 6.93 -19.47 14.14
N GLU A 8 8.07 -19.07 14.73
CA GLU A 8 8.09 -18.43 16.05
C GLU A 8 7.29 -17.11 16.07
N TYR A 9 7.18 -16.43 14.91
CA TYR A 9 6.47 -15.14 14.76
C TYR A 9 5.10 -15.26 14.13
N GLU A 10 4.65 -16.46 13.74
CA GLU A 10 3.42 -16.64 12.96
C GLU A 10 2.21 -15.92 13.58
N SER A 11 1.99 -16.10 14.88
CA SER A 11 0.88 -15.45 15.57
C SER A 11 0.98 -13.91 15.54
N GLN A 12 2.18 -13.37 15.70
CA GLN A 12 2.41 -11.92 15.68
C GLN A 12 2.30 -11.36 14.26
N ILE A 13 2.78 -12.11 13.25
CA ILE A 13 2.62 -11.76 11.82
C ILE A 13 1.14 -11.64 11.48
N ILE A 14 0.34 -12.63 11.88
CA ILE A 14 -1.11 -12.64 11.62
C ILE A 14 -1.80 -11.50 12.38
N GLU A 15 -1.44 -11.23 13.63
CA GLU A 15 -2.01 -10.14 14.41
C GLU A 15 -1.71 -8.78 13.78
N ASP A 16 -0.44 -8.50 13.44
CA ASP A 16 -0.03 -7.24 12.83
C ASP A 16 -0.64 -7.07 11.43
N LEU A 17 -0.69 -8.15 10.64
CA LEU A 17 -1.36 -8.11 9.35
C LEU A 17 -2.86 -7.84 9.47
N ASN A 18 -3.54 -8.50 10.39
CA ASN A 18 -4.97 -8.26 10.62
C ASN A 18 -5.25 -6.83 11.09
N GLY A 19 -4.39 -6.27 11.93
CA GLY A 19 -4.48 -4.87 12.34
C GLY A 19 -4.36 -3.92 11.15
N LEU A 20 -3.37 -4.13 10.29
CA LEU A 20 -3.16 -3.32 9.08
C LEU A 20 -4.31 -3.48 8.07
N LEU A 21 -4.80 -4.71 7.84
CA LEU A 21 -5.91 -5.00 6.93
C LEU A 21 -7.24 -4.38 7.40
N SER A 22 -7.43 -4.22 8.70
CA SER A 22 -8.64 -3.61 9.27
C SER A 22 -8.73 -2.10 9.03
N ILE A 23 -7.65 -1.47 8.60
CA ILE A 23 -7.64 -0.05 8.25
C ILE A 23 -8.10 0.12 6.81
N LYS A 24 -9.17 0.87 6.59
CA LYS A 24 -9.68 1.19 5.25
C LYS A 24 -8.82 2.29 4.61
N SER A 25 -7.66 1.92 4.09
CA SER A 25 -6.68 2.83 3.51
C SER A 25 -6.93 3.13 2.02
N VAL A 26 -8.18 3.35 1.66
CA VAL A 26 -8.58 3.83 0.34
C VAL A 26 -8.36 5.34 0.27
N ARG A 27 -7.73 5.84 -0.82
CA ARG A 27 -7.58 7.28 -1.04
C ARG A 27 -8.92 8.00 -1.03
N ASP A 28 -8.98 9.13 -0.32
CA ASP A 28 -10.16 9.99 -0.23
C ASP A 28 -9.76 11.47 -0.29
N ASP A 29 -9.73 12.02 -1.50
CA ASP A 29 -9.37 13.42 -1.72
C ASP A 29 -10.37 14.40 -1.09
N SER A 30 -11.61 13.96 -0.79
CA SER A 30 -12.62 14.81 -0.14
C SER A 30 -12.31 15.05 1.34
N GLN A 31 -11.48 14.22 1.95
CA GLN A 31 -11.02 14.32 3.34
C GLN A 31 -9.51 14.61 3.44
N ALA A 32 -8.88 15.00 2.32
CA ALA A 32 -7.46 15.35 2.33
C ALA A 32 -7.17 16.58 3.19
N SER A 33 -6.07 16.53 3.93
CA SER A 33 -5.57 17.62 4.77
C SER A 33 -4.04 17.70 4.68
N GLU A 34 -3.43 18.65 5.36
CA GLU A 34 -1.96 18.77 5.44
C GLU A 34 -1.36 17.54 6.13
N GLU A 35 -2.01 17.02 7.18
CA GLU A 35 -1.57 15.84 7.93
C GLU A 35 -1.97 14.51 7.26
N ALA A 36 -2.85 14.55 6.26
CA ALA A 36 -3.31 13.37 5.52
C ALA A 36 -3.55 13.72 4.04
N PRO A 37 -2.49 13.93 3.24
CA PRO A 37 -2.59 14.49 1.89
C PRO A 37 -3.44 13.67 0.90
N VAL A 38 -3.60 12.37 1.14
CA VAL A 38 -4.39 11.46 0.31
C VAL A 38 -5.59 10.86 1.07
N GLY A 39 -5.94 11.48 2.20
CA GLY A 39 -7.04 11.07 3.06
C GLY A 39 -6.58 10.35 4.33
N PRO A 40 -7.47 10.26 5.34
CA PRO A 40 -7.12 9.76 6.67
C PRO A 40 -6.78 8.27 6.70
N GLY A 41 -7.41 7.44 5.86
CA GLY A 41 -7.19 6.00 5.85
C GLY A 41 -5.76 5.59 5.48
N PRO A 42 -5.17 6.05 4.37
CA PRO A 42 -3.78 5.79 4.04
C PRO A 42 -2.80 6.33 5.09
N ARG A 43 -3.09 7.49 5.69
CA ARG A 43 -2.30 8.03 6.80
C ARG A 43 -2.34 7.13 8.03
N GLU A 44 -3.52 6.66 8.44
CA GLU A 44 -3.69 5.73 9.56
C GLU A 44 -2.92 4.42 9.33
N ALA A 45 -2.91 3.91 8.11
CA ALA A 45 -2.15 2.70 7.76
C ALA A 45 -0.63 2.92 7.87
N LEU A 46 -0.12 4.08 7.46
CA LEU A 46 1.28 4.45 7.62
C LEU A 46 1.65 4.58 9.10
N ASP A 47 0.81 5.25 9.90
CA ASP A 47 1.00 5.38 11.35
C ASP A 47 0.98 4.02 12.05
N TYR A 48 0.15 3.10 11.59
CA TYR A 48 0.14 1.73 12.10
C TYR A 48 1.49 1.03 11.87
N MET A 49 2.06 1.16 10.68
CA MET A 49 3.40 0.61 10.39
C MET A 49 4.48 1.24 11.27
N TYR A 50 4.42 2.53 11.51
CA TYR A 50 5.33 3.19 12.46
C TYR A 50 5.18 2.67 13.88
N LYS A 51 3.95 2.45 14.32
CA LYS A 51 3.66 1.92 15.66
C LYS A 51 4.27 0.53 15.88
N ILE A 52 4.10 -0.39 14.92
CA ILE A 52 4.69 -1.72 15.05
C ILE A 52 6.22 -1.67 14.97
N ALA A 53 6.77 -0.81 14.12
CA ALA A 53 8.21 -0.63 14.00
C ALA A 53 8.84 -0.07 15.29
N GLN A 54 8.23 0.93 15.88
CA GLN A 54 8.67 1.53 17.15
C GLN A 54 8.54 0.55 18.34
N ARG A 55 7.45 -0.26 18.38
CA ARG A 55 7.31 -1.36 19.34
C ARG A 55 8.51 -2.30 19.30
N ASP A 56 9.00 -2.59 18.11
CA ASP A 56 10.08 -3.54 17.87
C ASP A 56 11.47 -2.86 17.86
N GLY A 57 11.55 -1.57 18.22
CA GLY A 57 12.81 -0.83 18.40
C GLY A 57 13.43 -0.26 17.12
N PHE A 58 12.71 -0.25 16.01
CA PHE A 58 13.16 0.38 14.77
C PHE A 58 12.90 1.89 14.77
N SER A 59 13.78 2.64 14.11
CA SER A 59 13.54 4.05 13.81
C SER A 59 12.60 4.20 12.61
N THR A 60 11.81 5.26 12.65
CA THR A 60 10.86 5.61 11.61
C THR A 60 11.08 7.06 11.17
N HIS A 61 10.82 7.34 9.92
CA HIS A 61 10.94 8.69 9.36
C HIS A 61 9.72 8.98 8.48
N ASP A 62 9.04 10.08 8.79
CA ASP A 62 7.88 10.56 8.03
C ASP A 62 8.33 11.54 6.95
N VAL A 63 7.75 11.45 5.77
CA VAL A 63 8.01 12.36 4.65
C VAL A 63 6.71 13.02 4.23
N ASP A 64 6.46 14.20 4.79
CA ASP A 64 5.31 15.05 4.50
C ASP A 64 3.95 14.32 4.61
N HIS A 65 3.83 13.39 5.53
CA HIS A 65 2.62 12.63 5.82
C HIS A 65 2.06 11.78 4.66
N ILE A 66 2.80 11.68 3.54
CA ILE A 66 2.41 10.96 2.34
C ILE A 66 3.27 9.71 2.06
N ALA A 67 4.44 9.66 2.65
CA ALA A 67 5.34 8.51 2.58
C ALA A 67 6.17 8.43 3.85
N GLY A 68 6.90 7.34 4.01
CA GLY A 68 7.87 7.23 5.08
C GLY A 68 8.75 6.01 4.97
N ARG A 69 9.58 5.80 5.97
CA ARG A 69 10.43 4.61 6.03
C ARG A 69 10.61 4.09 7.44
N ILE A 70 10.91 2.80 7.50
CA ILE A 70 11.42 2.09 8.67
C ILE A 70 12.87 1.76 8.38
N GLU A 71 13.75 2.01 9.34
CA GLU A 71 15.20 1.85 9.16
C GLU A 71 15.76 0.72 10.00
N ALA A 72 16.63 -0.08 9.39
CA ALA A 72 17.41 -1.13 10.05
C ALA A 72 18.83 -1.19 9.47
N GLY A 73 19.68 -1.98 10.11
CA GLY A 73 21.03 -2.22 9.64
C GLY A 73 21.98 -1.02 9.76
N GLN A 74 23.16 -1.17 9.15
CA GLN A 74 24.22 -0.14 9.14
C GLN A 74 25.07 -0.27 7.88
N GLY A 75 25.77 0.79 7.49
CA GLY A 75 26.63 0.83 6.31
C GLY A 75 26.46 2.12 5.53
N GLU A 76 27.26 2.30 4.47
CA GLU A 76 27.18 3.48 3.63
C GLU A 76 26.02 3.41 2.65
N ASP A 77 25.86 2.26 1.98
CA ASP A 77 24.80 2.05 0.99
C ASP A 77 23.45 1.74 1.63
N VAL A 78 22.39 2.06 0.91
CA VAL A 78 21.01 1.69 1.24
C VAL A 78 20.50 0.56 0.32
N LEU A 79 19.87 -0.45 0.91
CA LEU A 79 18.96 -1.36 0.23
C LEU A 79 17.53 -0.91 0.53
N GLY A 80 16.81 -0.48 -0.50
CA GLY A 80 15.41 -0.08 -0.41
C GLY A 80 14.47 -1.28 -0.63
N ILE A 81 13.44 -1.37 0.20
CA ILE A 81 12.30 -2.26 0.00
C ILE A 81 11.09 -1.34 -0.17
N LEU A 82 10.57 -1.24 -1.39
CA LEU A 82 9.47 -0.34 -1.70
C LEU A 82 8.15 -1.08 -1.52
N CYS A 83 7.34 -0.60 -0.62
CA CYS A 83 6.04 -1.13 -0.24
C CYS A 83 4.99 -0.02 -0.27
N HIS A 84 3.70 -0.40 -0.25
CA HIS A 84 2.63 0.57 -0.04
C HIS A 84 1.54 0.03 0.90
N VAL A 85 0.78 0.93 1.49
CA VAL A 85 -0.28 0.59 2.44
C VAL A 85 -1.65 1.14 2.05
N ASP A 86 -1.73 1.95 0.99
CA ASP A 86 -2.99 2.29 0.37
C ASP A 86 -3.53 1.09 -0.44
N VAL A 87 -4.83 1.10 -0.67
CA VAL A 87 -5.52 0.05 -1.41
C VAL A 87 -6.57 0.64 -2.33
N VAL A 88 -6.87 -0.03 -3.44
CA VAL A 88 -8.01 0.31 -4.29
C VAL A 88 -9.33 0.15 -3.52
N PRO A 89 -10.42 0.83 -3.93
CA PRO A 89 -11.75 0.57 -3.39
C PRO A 89 -12.10 -0.91 -3.45
N ALA A 90 -12.83 -1.41 -2.45
CA ALA A 90 -13.15 -2.84 -2.39
C ALA A 90 -13.96 -3.34 -3.57
N GLY A 91 -14.87 -2.51 -4.10
CA GLY A 91 -15.84 -2.93 -5.10
C GLY A 91 -16.97 -3.80 -4.52
N ASP A 92 -17.72 -4.42 -5.41
CA ASP A 92 -18.82 -5.31 -5.07
C ASP A 92 -18.39 -6.79 -5.14
N GLY A 93 -19.24 -7.70 -4.67
CA GLY A 93 -19.04 -9.14 -4.79
C GLY A 93 -18.26 -9.81 -3.67
N TRP A 94 -18.06 -9.13 -2.54
CA TRP A 94 -17.45 -9.71 -1.35
C TRP A 94 -18.50 -10.49 -0.53
N ASP A 95 -18.13 -11.70 -0.09
CA ASP A 95 -18.96 -12.50 0.83
C ASP A 95 -18.89 -12.02 2.29
N SER A 96 -17.88 -11.20 2.61
CA SER A 96 -17.65 -10.60 3.93
C SER A 96 -17.23 -9.13 3.79
N ASP A 97 -17.20 -8.40 4.90
CA ASP A 97 -16.68 -7.04 4.91
C ASP A 97 -15.18 -7.05 4.50
N PRO A 98 -14.80 -6.39 3.40
CA PRO A 98 -13.44 -6.43 2.88
C PRO A 98 -12.38 -5.82 3.80
N PHE A 99 -12.80 -5.05 4.82
CA PHE A 99 -11.92 -4.45 5.82
C PHE A 99 -12.06 -5.11 7.21
N LYS A 100 -12.64 -6.31 7.24
CA LYS A 100 -12.64 -7.21 8.41
C LYS A 100 -11.99 -8.53 8.02
N PRO A 101 -10.67 -8.69 8.22
CA PRO A 101 -9.96 -9.87 7.77
C PRO A 101 -10.57 -11.15 8.34
N VAL A 102 -10.79 -12.12 7.45
CA VAL A 102 -11.24 -13.47 7.80
C VAL A 102 -10.03 -14.39 7.69
N VAL A 103 -9.59 -14.91 8.83
CA VAL A 103 -8.47 -15.85 8.91
C VAL A 103 -9.01 -17.27 8.99
N THR A 104 -8.57 -18.12 8.07
CA THR A 104 -8.84 -19.58 8.06
C THR A 104 -7.50 -20.31 8.20
N ASP A 105 -7.56 -21.64 8.24
CA ASP A 105 -6.34 -22.47 8.31
C ASP A 105 -5.46 -22.32 7.06
N ASP A 106 -6.05 -21.95 5.91
CA ASP A 106 -5.37 -21.94 4.61
C ASP A 106 -5.25 -20.53 4.00
N ALA A 107 -5.97 -19.52 4.50
CA ALA A 107 -6.06 -18.21 3.86
C ALA A 107 -6.39 -17.07 4.82
N ILE A 108 -6.00 -15.87 4.42
CA ILE A 108 -6.47 -14.61 5.00
C ILE A 108 -7.20 -13.84 3.88
N VAL A 109 -8.49 -13.54 4.10
CA VAL A 109 -9.34 -12.89 3.11
C VAL A 109 -9.68 -11.48 3.57
N ALA A 110 -9.13 -10.48 2.87
CA ALA A 110 -9.44 -9.06 3.04
C ALA A 110 -8.91 -8.25 1.85
N ARG A 111 -9.36 -7.00 1.67
CA ARG A 111 -8.75 -6.07 0.73
C ARG A 111 -7.33 -5.70 1.20
N GLY A 112 -6.33 -5.82 0.32
CA GLY A 112 -4.93 -5.51 0.62
C GLY A 112 -4.11 -6.72 1.13
N THR A 113 -4.71 -7.90 1.29
CA THR A 113 -3.96 -9.09 1.74
C THR A 113 -2.86 -9.47 0.75
N LEU A 114 -3.13 -9.37 -0.54
CA LEU A 114 -2.18 -9.72 -1.60
C LEU A 114 -1.42 -8.49 -2.10
N ASP A 115 -2.07 -7.34 -2.13
CA ASP A 115 -1.61 -6.10 -2.74
C ASP A 115 -1.93 -4.91 -1.81
N ASP A 116 -0.96 -4.36 -1.09
CA ASP A 116 0.41 -4.82 -0.84
C ASP A 116 0.69 -4.98 0.67
N LYS A 117 -0.37 -4.91 1.52
CA LYS A 117 -0.23 -4.98 3.00
C LYS A 117 0.36 -6.31 3.47
N GLY A 118 0.01 -7.43 2.83
CA GLY A 118 0.58 -8.73 3.12
C GLY A 118 2.07 -8.78 2.84
N PRO A 119 2.51 -8.49 1.60
CA PRO A 119 3.92 -8.40 1.26
C PRO A 119 4.69 -7.36 2.09
N THR A 120 4.08 -6.21 2.41
CA THR A 120 4.65 -5.21 3.32
C THR A 120 4.96 -5.79 4.70
N ILE A 121 4.02 -6.50 5.32
CA ILE A 121 4.24 -7.18 6.61
C ILE A 121 5.28 -8.29 6.46
N ALA A 122 5.26 -9.06 5.37
CA ALA A 122 6.26 -10.09 5.12
C ALA A 122 7.68 -9.52 5.03
N ALA A 123 7.85 -8.41 4.30
CA ALA A 123 9.12 -7.69 4.20
C ALA A 123 9.57 -7.14 5.57
N TYR A 124 8.65 -6.54 6.32
CA TYR A 124 8.91 -6.05 7.66
C TYR A 124 9.43 -7.16 8.58
N TYR A 125 8.74 -8.30 8.63
CA TYR A 125 9.16 -9.42 9.48
C TYR A 125 10.45 -10.08 9.00
N ALA A 126 10.74 -10.10 7.71
CA ALA A 126 12.03 -10.56 7.23
C ALA A 126 13.17 -9.70 7.79
N VAL A 127 13.02 -8.37 7.79
CA VAL A 127 14.01 -7.44 8.37
C VAL A 127 14.07 -7.59 9.89
N LYS A 128 12.94 -7.69 10.58
CA LYS A 128 12.85 -7.88 12.03
C LYS A 128 13.60 -9.15 12.47
N ILE A 129 13.30 -10.28 11.86
CA ILE A 129 13.93 -11.57 12.18
C ILE A 129 15.45 -11.51 11.96
N LEU A 130 15.90 -10.90 10.85
CA LEU A 130 17.32 -10.72 10.60
C LEU A 130 17.99 -9.83 11.65
N ASN A 131 17.32 -8.77 12.08
CA ASN A 131 17.83 -7.87 13.11
C ASN A 131 17.98 -8.58 14.47
N GLU A 132 17.00 -9.38 14.87
CA GLU A 132 17.05 -10.16 16.11
C GLU A 132 18.08 -11.30 16.07
N MET A 133 18.38 -11.81 14.88
CA MET A 133 19.47 -12.77 14.68
C MET A 133 20.86 -12.14 14.74
N ASN A 134 20.95 -10.83 14.95
CA ASN A 134 22.18 -10.05 15.00
C ASN A 134 23.08 -10.30 13.78
N VAL A 135 22.48 -10.29 12.57
CA VAL A 135 23.25 -10.43 11.35
C VAL A 135 24.24 -9.26 11.19
N ASP A 136 25.38 -9.54 10.61
CA ASP A 136 26.38 -8.49 10.32
C ASP A 136 25.93 -7.68 9.09
N TRP A 137 25.11 -6.66 9.35
CA TRP A 137 24.59 -5.77 8.32
C TRP A 137 25.73 -5.09 7.55
N LYS A 138 25.66 -5.14 6.22
CA LYS A 138 26.60 -4.45 5.32
C LYS A 138 25.97 -3.25 4.64
N LYS A 139 24.68 -3.09 4.76
CA LYS A 139 23.89 -1.98 4.21
C LYS A 139 22.84 -1.52 5.21
N ARG A 140 22.48 -0.27 5.15
CA ARG A 140 21.24 0.21 5.76
C ARG A 140 20.05 -0.37 4.99
N ILE A 141 19.00 -0.73 5.68
CA ILE A 141 17.76 -1.20 5.08
C ILE A 141 16.71 -0.12 5.30
N HIS A 142 16.12 0.36 4.22
CA HIS A 142 14.96 1.25 4.25
C HIS A 142 13.74 0.49 3.72
N ILE A 143 12.78 0.17 4.59
CA ILE A 143 11.45 -0.22 4.16
C ILE A 143 10.72 1.09 3.88
N ILE A 144 10.60 1.44 2.62
CA ILE A 144 9.98 2.66 2.12
C ILE A 144 8.50 2.36 1.91
N ILE A 145 7.62 3.15 2.55
CA ILE A 145 6.18 2.89 2.57
C ILE A 145 5.45 4.06 1.91
N GLY A 146 4.79 3.79 0.80
CA GLY A 146 3.94 4.73 0.10
C GLY A 146 2.49 4.67 0.58
N THR A 147 1.75 5.75 0.35
CA THR A 147 0.32 5.88 0.68
C THR A 147 -0.54 6.26 -0.52
N ASP A 148 0.00 6.21 -1.74
CA ASP A 148 -0.65 6.65 -2.97
C ASP A 148 -0.14 5.87 -4.21
N GLU A 149 0.29 4.63 -4.03
CA GLU A 149 0.80 3.78 -5.11
C GLU A 149 -0.30 3.47 -6.11
N GLU A 150 -1.46 3.08 -5.63
CA GLU A 150 -2.64 2.68 -6.38
C GLU A 150 -3.30 3.82 -7.18
N SER A 151 -2.71 5.02 -7.20
CA SER A 151 -3.32 6.19 -7.81
C SER A 151 -2.33 7.02 -8.61
N ASP A 152 -1.72 8.02 -7.98
CA ASP A 152 -0.93 9.06 -8.67
C ASP A 152 0.58 8.95 -8.44
N TRP A 153 1.02 8.06 -7.57
CA TRP A 153 2.44 7.88 -7.17
C TRP A 153 3.08 9.13 -6.55
N LYS A 154 2.30 10.05 -6.04
CA LYS A 154 2.79 11.28 -5.39
C LYS A 154 3.66 10.98 -4.17
N CYS A 155 3.33 9.88 -3.45
CA CYS A 155 4.13 9.41 -2.32
C CYS A 155 5.57 9.09 -2.72
N THR A 156 5.76 8.33 -3.76
CA THR A 156 7.08 7.94 -4.29
C THR A 156 7.81 9.14 -4.87
N GLU A 157 7.11 9.96 -5.67
CA GLU A 157 7.69 11.20 -6.22
C GLU A 157 8.17 12.13 -5.11
N ARG A 158 7.36 12.30 -4.04
CA ARG A 158 7.72 13.15 -2.91
C ARG A 158 8.88 12.58 -2.12
N TYR A 159 8.86 11.28 -1.84
CA TYR A 159 9.94 10.61 -1.11
C TYR A 159 11.29 10.83 -1.80
N PHE A 160 11.41 10.50 -3.07
CA PHE A 160 12.68 10.60 -3.80
C PHE A 160 13.11 12.02 -4.21
N LYS A 161 12.31 13.04 -3.91
CA LYS A 161 12.75 14.44 -4.00
C LYS A 161 13.60 14.90 -2.81
N THR A 162 13.43 14.28 -1.65
CA THR A 162 14.07 14.72 -0.40
C THR A 162 14.96 13.66 0.22
N GLU A 163 14.68 12.40 -0.03
CA GLU A 163 15.36 11.29 0.60
C GLU A 163 16.41 10.66 -0.33
N GLU A 164 17.36 9.97 0.29
CA GLU A 164 18.43 9.28 -0.42
C GLU A 164 17.87 8.18 -1.31
N MET A 165 18.31 8.16 -2.57
CA MET A 165 17.98 7.07 -3.49
C MET A 165 18.75 5.80 -3.11
N PRO A 166 18.10 4.66 -2.87
CA PRO A 166 18.78 3.40 -2.57
C PRO A 166 19.74 2.97 -3.70
N ALA A 167 20.90 2.44 -3.33
CA ALA A 167 21.84 1.87 -4.29
C ALA A 167 21.32 0.60 -4.95
N LEU A 168 20.48 -0.16 -4.24
CA LEU A 168 19.78 -1.34 -4.68
C LEU A 168 18.36 -1.32 -4.09
N GLY A 169 17.41 -1.96 -4.76
CA GLY A 169 16.06 -2.06 -4.23
C GLY A 169 15.23 -3.12 -4.93
N PHE A 170 14.13 -3.48 -4.29
CA PHE A 170 13.06 -4.28 -4.87
C PHE A 170 11.71 -3.87 -4.27
N ALA A 171 10.64 -4.16 -4.99
CA ALA A 171 9.27 -4.06 -4.51
C ALA A 171 8.69 -5.48 -4.40
N PRO A 172 8.20 -5.91 -3.24
CA PRO A 172 7.59 -7.24 -3.08
C PRO A 172 6.14 -7.28 -3.57
N ASP A 173 5.76 -6.37 -4.42
CA ASP A 173 4.40 -6.06 -4.88
C ASP A 173 4.08 -6.76 -6.21
N ALA A 174 4.40 -8.04 -6.32
CA ALA A 174 4.13 -8.84 -7.50
C ALA A 174 4.38 -10.34 -7.26
N GLU A 175 4.17 -11.16 -8.28
CA GLU A 175 4.40 -12.60 -8.22
C GLU A 175 5.89 -12.95 -8.07
N PHE A 176 6.16 -14.02 -7.30
CA PHE A 176 7.51 -14.56 -7.11
C PHE A 176 7.90 -15.55 -8.24
N PRO A 177 9.20 -15.71 -8.56
CA PRO A 177 10.34 -15.16 -7.81
C PRO A 177 10.77 -13.76 -8.23
N ALA A 178 10.48 -13.31 -9.43
CA ALA A 178 10.82 -11.97 -9.93
C ALA A 178 10.08 -11.67 -11.22
N ILE A 179 9.55 -10.45 -11.34
CA ILE A 179 9.02 -9.90 -12.58
C ILE A 179 10.06 -8.95 -13.15
N HIS A 180 10.42 -9.16 -14.42
CA HIS A 180 11.46 -8.39 -15.11
C HIS A 180 10.95 -7.70 -16.38
N GLY A 181 9.62 -7.64 -16.56
CA GLY A 181 8.98 -6.94 -17.66
C GLY A 181 7.47 -6.84 -17.45
N GLU A 182 6.93 -5.67 -17.62
CA GLU A 182 5.50 -5.38 -17.48
C GLU A 182 4.96 -4.69 -18.72
N LYS A 183 3.63 -4.77 -18.90
CA LYS A 183 2.93 -4.05 -19.96
C LYS A 183 2.69 -2.60 -19.52
N GLY A 184 2.83 -1.67 -20.45
CA GLY A 184 2.40 -0.29 -20.23
C GLY A 184 0.88 -0.21 -20.06
N ILE A 185 0.44 0.69 -19.19
CA ILE A 185 -0.97 1.00 -18.94
C ILE A 185 -1.26 2.38 -19.48
N THR A 186 -2.38 2.51 -20.20
CA THR A 186 -2.87 3.81 -20.70
C THR A 186 -4.36 3.91 -20.43
N THR A 187 -4.76 5.01 -19.80
CA THR A 187 -6.16 5.34 -19.55
C THR A 187 -6.63 6.39 -20.54
N PHE A 188 -7.85 6.26 -21.04
CA PHE A 188 -8.47 7.21 -21.95
C PHE A 188 -9.80 7.67 -21.40
N ASP A 189 -9.99 8.99 -21.36
CA ASP A 189 -11.29 9.59 -21.07
C ASP A 189 -11.96 9.99 -22.40
N LEU A 190 -13.15 9.46 -22.63
CA LEU A 190 -14.00 9.88 -23.75
C LEU A 190 -14.96 10.95 -23.24
N VAL A 191 -14.72 12.19 -23.66
CA VAL A 191 -15.51 13.34 -23.22
C VAL A 191 -16.32 13.89 -24.40
N GLN A 192 -17.63 13.96 -24.24
CA GLN A 192 -18.53 14.63 -25.18
C GLN A 192 -19.15 15.85 -24.52
N ASN A 193 -18.87 17.04 -25.06
CA ASN A 193 -19.57 18.25 -24.67
C ASN A 193 -20.90 18.30 -25.39
N VAL A 194 -22.00 18.15 -24.67
CA VAL A 194 -23.36 18.27 -25.21
C VAL A 194 -23.85 19.69 -25.00
N SER A 195 -24.05 20.43 -26.10
CA SER A 195 -24.78 21.71 -26.07
C SER A 195 -26.26 21.42 -25.82
N SER A 196 -26.84 22.01 -24.80
CA SER A 196 -28.29 21.92 -24.56
C SER A 196 -29.05 22.72 -25.63
N HIS A 197 -29.70 22.05 -26.54
CA HIS A 197 -30.75 22.67 -27.37
C HIS A 197 -32.06 22.53 -26.57
N HIS A 198 -32.68 23.67 -26.24
CA HIS A 198 -34.05 23.69 -25.75
C HIS A 198 -34.97 23.44 -26.94
N THR A 199 -35.65 22.31 -26.94
CA THR A 199 -36.77 22.04 -27.84
C THR A 199 -38.08 22.13 -27.04
N ASP A 200 -39.10 22.70 -27.69
CA ASP A 200 -40.44 22.90 -27.08
C ASP A 200 -41.26 21.62 -26.89
N HIS A 201 -40.63 20.47 -26.98
CA HIS A 201 -41.28 19.16 -26.85
C HIS A 201 -40.88 18.48 -25.54
N SER A 202 -41.80 17.68 -24.99
CA SER A 202 -41.59 16.87 -23.79
C SER A 202 -40.56 15.76 -24.04
N GLU A 203 -39.30 16.06 -23.89
CA GLU A 203 -38.18 15.13 -24.01
C GLU A 203 -37.68 14.66 -22.66
N ALA A 204 -37.32 13.38 -22.59
CA ALA A 204 -36.62 12.85 -21.44
C ALA A 204 -35.12 13.17 -21.57
N LYS A 205 -34.53 13.77 -20.53
CA LYS A 205 -33.11 14.07 -20.46
C LYS A 205 -32.41 13.05 -19.59
N LEU A 206 -31.43 12.34 -20.13
CA LEU A 206 -30.52 11.53 -19.34
C LEU A 206 -29.62 12.46 -18.52
N LEU A 207 -29.78 12.44 -17.18
CA LEU A 207 -29.00 13.30 -16.28
C LEU A 207 -27.67 12.66 -15.88
N SER A 208 -27.65 11.35 -15.72
CA SER A 208 -26.42 10.60 -15.47
C SER A 208 -26.56 9.14 -15.90
N PHE A 209 -25.47 8.58 -16.34
CA PHE A 209 -25.30 7.14 -16.51
C PHE A 209 -23.94 6.76 -15.93
N LYS A 210 -23.89 5.76 -15.04
CA LYS A 210 -22.66 5.27 -14.46
C LYS A 210 -22.66 3.74 -14.52
N SER A 211 -21.61 3.16 -15.06
CA SER A 211 -21.40 1.72 -15.13
C SER A 211 -19.93 1.40 -14.94
N GLY A 212 -19.64 0.24 -14.35
CA GLY A 212 -18.29 -0.20 -14.04
C GLY A 212 -17.76 0.43 -12.75
N GLN A 213 -16.50 0.15 -12.49
CA GLN A 213 -15.77 0.62 -11.33
C GLN A 213 -14.55 1.44 -11.76
N ARG A 214 -13.59 1.67 -10.86
CA ARG A 214 -12.36 2.35 -11.17
C ARG A 214 -11.55 1.55 -12.19
N TYR A 215 -10.84 2.20 -13.10
CA TYR A 215 -10.14 1.58 -14.24
C TYR A 215 -9.06 0.56 -13.85
N ASN A 216 -8.48 0.68 -12.66
CA ASN A 216 -7.50 -0.27 -12.13
C ASN A 216 -8.14 -1.39 -11.26
N MET A 217 -9.45 -1.45 -11.19
CA MET A 217 -10.17 -2.53 -10.54
C MET A 217 -10.66 -3.53 -11.58
N VAL A 218 -10.17 -4.76 -11.50
CA VAL A 218 -10.70 -5.86 -12.28
C VAL A 218 -11.90 -6.43 -11.56
N PRO A 219 -13.09 -6.53 -12.23
CA PRO A 219 -14.25 -7.16 -11.65
C PRO A 219 -14.02 -8.66 -11.45
#